data_076876d17106d0956197158d93bb8932
#
_entry.id   076876d17106d0956197158d93bb8932
#
_cell.length_a   1.000
_cell.length_b   1.000
_cell.length_c   1.000
_cell.angle_alpha   90.00
_cell.angle_beta   90.00
_cell.angle_gamma   90.00
#
_symmetry.space_group_name_H-M   'P 1'
#
loop_
_entity.id
_entity.type
_entity.pdbx_description
1 polymer ?
#
loop_
_entity_poly.entity_id
_entity_poly.type
_entity_poly.pdbx_seq_one_letter_code
_entity_poly.pdbx_strand_id
1 'polypeptide(L)'
;MNKIFEIKRFYILIFIISLLSLLIALFIEFFLGYSPCKLCIYQRIPYLITIFITFLGINYSKNLIWLYLLLITFFSSFLLSGYHFGIEQEIFKEFSGCTGNSLNITNKNDLLKLLNTEVNSCKNVDFKIFGLSLASINLLLSFMIFILIFKVLKNEKNK
;
A
#
# COMPACT_ATOMS: atom_id res chain seq x y z
N MET A 1 25.31 -5.04 -23.23
CA MET A 1 24.31 -6.11 -23.08
C MET A 1 23.84 -6.33 -21.62
N ASN A 2 24.70 -6.13 -20.64
CA ASN A 2 24.41 -6.39 -19.22
C ASN A 2 23.43 -5.39 -18.55
N LYS A 3 23.39 -4.13 -18.97
CA LYS A 3 22.59 -3.05 -18.36
C LYS A 3 21.07 -3.25 -18.47
N ILE A 4 20.57 -3.55 -19.67
CA ILE A 4 19.14 -3.78 -19.93
C ILE A 4 18.66 -4.99 -19.11
N PHE A 5 19.55 -5.97 -18.92
CA PHE A 5 19.26 -7.15 -18.11
C PHE A 5 19.16 -6.85 -16.63
N GLU A 6 20.00 -5.95 -16.09
CA GLU A 6 19.94 -5.49 -14.71
C GLU A 6 18.65 -4.72 -14.42
N ILE A 7 18.25 -3.80 -15.31
CA ILE A 7 17.00 -3.05 -15.19
C ILE A 7 15.79 -4.00 -15.27
N LYS A 8 15.80 -4.96 -16.17
CA LYS A 8 14.71 -5.96 -16.25
C LYS A 8 14.61 -6.79 -14.97
N ARG A 9 15.74 -7.23 -14.42
CA ARG A 9 15.76 -7.94 -13.13
C ARG A 9 15.19 -7.08 -11.99
N PHE A 10 15.49 -5.79 -11.99
CA PHE A 10 14.94 -4.85 -11.03
C PHE A 10 13.41 -4.75 -11.14
N TYR A 11 12.86 -4.59 -12.35
CA TYR A 11 11.41 -4.60 -12.55
C TYR A 11 10.75 -5.92 -12.11
N ILE A 12 11.37 -7.06 -12.43
CA ILE A 12 10.87 -8.37 -12.00
C ILE A 12 10.86 -8.47 -10.48
N LEU A 13 11.89 -8.00 -9.80
CA LEU A 13 11.97 -7.99 -8.34
C LEU A 13 10.85 -7.16 -7.73
N ILE A 14 10.64 -5.92 -8.21
CA ILE A 14 9.55 -5.06 -7.74
C ILE A 14 8.17 -5.67 -8.03
N PHE A 15 8.00 -6.30 -9.20
CA PHE A 15 6.78 -7.03 -9.56
C PHE A 15 6.47 -8.13 -8.54
N ILE A 16 7.47 -8.99 -8.24
CA ILE A 16 7.31 -10.09 -7.29
C ILE A 16 6.97 -9.57 -5.89
N ILE A 17 7.68 -8.54 -5.40
CA ILE A 17 7.42 -7.95 -4.09
C ILE A 17 5.98 -7.41 -4.02
N SER A 18 5.54 -6.68 -5.05
CA SER A 18 4.19 -6.10 -5.09
C SER A 18 3.11 -7.18 -5.15
N LEU A 19 3.32 -8.22 -5.94
CA LEU A 19 2.41 -9.35 -6.04
C LEU A 19 2.30 -10.11 -4.70
N LEU A 20 3.43 -10.41 -4.07
CA LEU A 20 3.46 -11.09 -2.77
C LEU A 20 2.80 -10.24 -1.69
N SER A 21 3.03 -8.92 -1.67
CA SER A 21 2.38 -8.01 -0.71
C SER A 21 0.86 -8.04 -0.83
N LEU A 22 0.32 -8.04 -2.05
CA LEU A 22 -1.12 -8.14 -2.28
C LEU A 22 -1.67 -9.52 -1.89
N LEU A 23 -0.97 -10.60 -2.25
CA LEU A 23 -1.39 -11.96 -1.90
C LEU A 23 -1.42 -12.16 -0.38
N ILE A 24 -0.42 -11.67 0.35
CA ILE A 24 -0.39 -11.71 1.82
C ILE A 24 -1.56 -10.91 2.41
N ALA A 25 -1.84 -9.71 1.87
CA ALA A 25 -2.95 -8.88 2.35
C ALA A 25 -4.31 -9.56 2.12
N LEU A 26 -4.51 -10.21 0.97
CA LEU A 26 -5.72 -10.98 0.67
C LEU A 26 -5.80 -12.24 1.52
N PHE A 27 -4.68 -12.91 1.77
CA PHE A 27 -4.63 -14.08 2.64
C PHE A 27 -5.07 -13.74 4.08
N ILE A 28 -4.58 -12.63 4.63
CA ILE A 28 -4.97 -12.16 5.96
C ILE A 28 -6.48 -11.87 6.02
N GLU A 29 -7.02 -11.26 4.96
CA GLU A 29 -8.44 -10.92 4.90
C GLU A 29 -9.34 -12.16 4.77
N PHE A 30 -9.07 -13.03 3.78
CA PHE A 30 -9.98 -14.14 3.44
C PHE A 30 -9.75 -15.41 4.26
N PHE A 31 -8.51 -15.71 4.66
CA PHE A 31 -8.20 -16.93 5.41
C PHE A 31 -8.13 -16.70 6.91
N LEU A 32 -7.60 -15.58 7.35
CA LEU A 32 -7.53 -15.26 8.77
C LEU A 32 -8.77 -14.48 9.27
N GLY A 33 -9.64 -14.01 8.37
CA GLY A 33 -10.90 -13.37 8.72
C GLY A 33 -10.76 -11.94 9.25
N TYR A 34 -9.59 -11.31 9.14
CA TYR A 34 -9.39 -9.92 9.56
C TYR A 34 -9.91 -8.95 8.50
N SER A 35 -10.98 -8.25 8.81
CA SER A 35 -11.55 -7.26 7.88
C SER A 35 -10.66 -6.01 7.81
N PRO A 36 -10.23 -5.60 6.60
CA PRO A 36 -9.37 -4.43 6.44
C PRO A 36 -10.14 -3.13 6.67
N CYS A 37 -9.49 -2.16 7.31
CA CYS A 37 -10.01 -0.79 7.35
C CYS A 37 -9.96 -0.13 5.95
N LYS A 38 -10.65 0.98 5.76
CA LYS A 38 -10.67 1.67 4.45
C LYS A 38 -9.29 2.13 3.99
N LEU A 39 -8.44 2.64 4.90
CA LEU A 39 -7.07 3.02 4.55
C LEU A 39 -6.21 1.81 4.15
N CYS A 40 -6.42 0.65 4.77
CA CYS A 40 -5.76 -0.59 4.37
C CYS A 40 -6.08 -0.98 2.92
N ILE A 41 -7.33 -0.79 2.50
CA ILE A 41 -7.76 -1.04 1.11
C ILE A 41 -7.08 -0.04 0.16
N TYR A 42 -7.05 1.25 0.50
CA TYR A 42 -6.36 2.27 -0.31
C TYR A 42 -4.87 2.02 -0.46
N GLN A 43 -4.21 1.46 0.55
CA GLN A 43 -2.79 1.09 0.48
C GLN A 43 -2.50 -0.06 -0.49
N ARG A 44 -3.51 -0.85 -0.91
CA ARG A 44 -3.36 -1.90 -1.92
C ARG A 44 -3.31 -1.33 -3.34
N ILE A 45 -3.93 -0.16 -3.59
CA ILE A 45 -4.00 0.47 -4.91
C ILE A 45 -2.61 0.75 -5.50
N PRO A 46 -1.64 1.36 -4.78
CA PRO A 46 -0.28 1.54 -5.29
C PRO A 46 0.40 0.25 -5.75
N TYR A 47 0.19 -0.86 -5.04
CA TYR A 47 0.76 -2.16 -5.41
C TYR A 47 0.13 -2.72 -6.69
N LEU A 48 -1.18 -2.56 -6.88
CA LEU A 48 -1.85 -2.92 -8.13
C LEU A 48 -1.29 -2.10 -9.31
N ILE A 49 -1.18 -0.78 -9.15
CA ILE A 49 -0.60 0.11 -10.16
C ILE A 49 0.85 -0.29 -10.46
N THR A 50 1.63 -0.65 -9.44
CA THR A 50 3.02 -1.10 -9.60
C THR A 50 3.11 -2.36 -10.45
N ILE A 51 2.22 -3.33 -10.30
CA ILE A 51 2.19 -4.55 -11.12
C ILE A 51 2.04 -4.19 -12.59
N PHE A 52 1.12 -3.28 -12.95
CA PHE A 52 0.94 -2.84 -14.32
C PHE A 52 2.16 -2.08 -14.86
N ILE A 53 2.71 -1.13 -14.07
CA ILE A 53 3.89 -0.35 -14.47
C ILE A 53 5.10 -1.26 -14.69
N THR A 54 5.35 -2.22 -13.79
CA THR A 54 6.48 -3.14 -13.91
C THR A 54 6.33 -4.09 -15.08
N PHE A 55 5.12 -4.58 -15.36
CA PHE A 55 4.85 -5.39 -16.53
C PHE A 55 5.18 -4.64 -17.83
N LEU A 56 4.76 -3.39 -17.95
CA LEU A 56 5.12 -2.54 -19.10
C LEU A 56 6.62 -2.20 -19.11
N GLY A 57 7.21 -1.91 -17.94
CA GLY A 57 8.63 -1.62 -17.80
C GLY A 57 9.55 -2.77 -18.22
N ILE A 58 9.15 -4.02 -18.01
CA ILE A 58 9.89 -5.20 -18.48
C ILE A 58 9.93 -5.24 -20.01
N ASN A 59 8.80 -4.91 -20.66
CA ASN A 59 8.71 -4.92 -22.13
C ASN A 59 9.41 -3.70 -22.74
N TYR A 60 9.29 -2.52 -22.13
CA TYR A 60 9.83 -1.25 -22.62
C TYR A 60 10.96 -0.71 -21.73
N SER A 61 11.89 -1.57 -21.31
CA SER A 61 12.93 -1.29 -20.31
C SER A 61 13.94 -0.17 -20.69
N LYS A 62 13.98 0.26 -21.95
CA LYS A 62 14.83 1.36 -22.41
C LYS A 62 14.29 2.74 -22.00
N ASN A 63 13.02 2.85 -21.68
CA ASN A 63 12.38 4.12 -21.38
C ASN A 63 12.35 4.37 -19.86
N LEU A 64 13.04 5.42 -19.41
CA LEU A 64 13.13 5.80 -18.00
C LEU A 64 11.78 6.26 -17.40
N ILE A 65 10.77 6.52 -18.23
CA ILE A 65 9.45 6.95 -17.77
C ILE A 65 8.84 5.97 -16.78
N TRP A 66 9.06 4.66 -16.98
CA TRP A 66 8.55 3.62 -16.08
C TRP A 66 9.16 3.68 -14.68
N LEU A 67 10.44 4.05 -14.58
CA LEU A 67 11.11 4.27 -13.28
C LEU A 67 10.56 5.52 -12.57
N TYR A 68 10.28 6.60 -13.31
CA TYR A 68 9.64 7.78 -12.74
C TYR A 68 8.22 7.50 -12.24
N LEU A 69 7.43 6.75 -13.02
CA LEU A 69 6.09 6.34 -12.59
C LEU A 69 6.13 5.48 -11.32
N LEU A 70 7.06 4.52 -11.22
CA LEU A 70 7.28 3.74 -10.01
C LEU A 70 7.68 4.62 -8.83
N LEU A 71 8.57 5.58 -9.05
CA LEU A 71 9.00 6.51 -7.99
C LEU A 71 7.81 7.28 -7.41
N ILE A 72 6.97 7.85 -8.27
CA ILE A 72 5.77 8.59 -7.85
C ILE A 72 4.79 7.67 -7.12
N THR A 73 4.58 6.46 -7.61
CA THR A 73 3.67 5.48 -7.01
C THR A 73 4.13 5.08 -5.60
N PHE A 74 5.42 4.78 -5.40
CA PHE A 74 5.93 4.42 -4.08
C PHE A 74 6.06 5.63 -3.15
N PHE A 75 6.30 6.82 -3.67
CA PHE A 75 6.21 8.05 -2.88
C PHE A 75 4.79 8.28 -2.35
N SER A 76 3.77 8.11 -3.19
CA SER A 76 2.37 8.20 -2.78
C SER A 76 2.00 7.12 -1.76
N SER A 77 2.48 5.88 -1.96
CA SER A 77 2.30 4.78 -1.01
C SER A 77 2.93 5.09 0.36
N PHE A 78 4.14 5.66 0.36
CA PHE A 78 4.83 6.08 1.58
C PHE A 78 4.04 7.15 2.34
N LEU A 79 3.53 8.17 1.66
CA LEU A 79 2.70 9.22 2.29
C LEU A 79 1.41 8.65 2.86
N LEU A 80 0.73 7.78 2.12
CA LEU A 80 -0.52 7.16 2.55
C LEU A 80 -0.32 6.24 3.76
N SER A 81 0.74 5.43 3.76
CA SER A 81 1.06 4.56 4.89
C SER A 81 1.56 5.35 6.10
N GLY A 82 2.28 6.45 5.89
CA GLY A 82 2.69 7.38 6.95
C GLY A 82 1.50 8.05 7.62
N TYR A 83 0.53 8.49 6.84
CA TYR A 83 -0.73 9.04 7.36
C TYR A 83 -1.49 8.01 8.18
N HIS A 84 -1.64 6.77 7.67
CA HIS A 84 -2.29 5.69 8.40
C HIS A 84 -1.59 5.34 9.71
N PHE A 85 -0.27 5.21 9.67
CA PHE A 85 0.55 4.99 10.87
C PHE A 85 0.40 6.15 11.88
N GLY A 86 0.32 7.40 11.40
CA GLY A 86 0.07 8.57 12.27
C GLY A 86 -1.30 8.54 12.95
N ILE A 87 -2.33 7.97 12.31
CA ILE A 87 -3.64 7.74 12.96
C ILE A 87 -3.53 6.66 14.03
N GLU A 88 -2.82 5.55 13.77
CA GLU A 88 -2.60 4.47 14.75
C GLU A 88 -1.86 4.97 16.00
N GLN A 89 -0.94 5.93 15.83
CA GLN A 89 -0.19 6.56 16.93
C GLN A 89 -0.92 7.77 17.55
N GLU A 90 -2.19 8.03 17.19
CA GLU A 90 -3.00 9.16 17.66
C GLU A 90 -2.42 10.55 17.35
N ILE A 91 -1.43 10.64 16.42
CA ILE A 91 -0.86 11.91 15.97
C ILE A 91 -1.86 12.66 15.09
N PHE A 92 -2.59 11.93 14.24
CA PHE A 92 -3.61 12.48 13.36
C PHE A 92 -5.00 12.02 13.77
N LYS A 93 -5.98 12.90 13.61
CA LYS A 93 -7.38 12.53 13.77
C LYS A 93 -7.81 11.55 12.68
N GLU A 94 -8.65 10.61 13.06
CA GLU A 94 -9.21 9.64 12.14
C GLU A 94 -10.03 10.36 11.05
N PHE A 95 -9.80 9.98 9.80
CA PHE A 95 -10.58 10.48 8.67
C PHE A 95 -12.04 10.01 8.79
N SER A 96 -13.00 10.90 8.51
CA SER A 96 -14.45 10.59 8.61
C SER A 96 -14.89 9.39 7.75
N GLY A 97 -14.08 8.98 6.80
CA GLY A 97 -14.26 7.76 6.02
C GLY A 97 -13.78 6.48 6.70
N CYS A 98 -12.95 6.54 7.76
CA CYS A 98 -12.46 5.37 8.50
C CYS A 98 -13.49 4.85 9.49
N THR A 99 -14.19 5.74 10.19
CA THR A 99 -15.37 5.40 10.94
C THR A 99 -16.51 5.23 9.94
N GLY A 100 -17.09 4.03 9.86
CA GLY A 100 -18.20 3.75 8.97
C GLY A 100 -19.25 4.85 9.06
N ASN A 101 -19.76 5.28 7.93
CA ASN A 101 -20.71 6.35 7.70
C ASN A 101 -21.34 6.91 8.99
N SER A 102 -21.10 8.20 9.26
CA SER A 102 -22.01 9.00 10.07
C SER A 102 -23.35 9.07 9.29
N LEU A 103 -24.07 7.95 9.25
CA LEU A 103 -25.43 7.93 8.78
C LEU A 103 -26.21 8.83 9.74
N ASN A 104 -26.88 9.84 9.22
CA ASN A 104 -27.94 10.51 9.94
C ASN A 104 -28.93 9.41 10.35
N ILE A 105 -28.81 8.96 11.60
CA ILE A 105 -29.61 7.87 12.16
C ILE A 105 -31.01 8.45 12.36
N THR A 106 -31.88 8.26 11.38
CA THR A 106 -33.27 8.63 11.46
C THR A 106 -34.17 7.44 11.82
N ASN A 107 -33.65 6.20 11.74
CA ASN A 107 -34.45 4.98 11.99
C ASN A 107 -33.75 4.01 12.96
N LYS A 108 -34.54 3.43 13.89
CA LYS A 108 -34.16 2.43 14.87
C LYS A 108 -33.56 1.15 14.23
N ASN A 109 -34.03 0.78 13.04
CA ASN A 109 -33.53 -0.39 12.30
C ASN A 109 -32.17 -0.17 11.70
N ASP A 110 -31.80 1.06 11.35
CA ASP A 110 -30.46 1.42 10.85
C ASP A 110 -29.44 1.44 11.99
N LEU A 111 -29.89 1.83 13.20
CA LEU A 111 -29.06 1.74 14.41
C LEU A 111 -28.73 0.28 14.76
N LEU A 112 -29.69 -0.64 14.67
CA LEU A 112 -29.47 -2.07 14.94
C LEU A 112 -28.54 -2.70 13.90
N LYS A 113 -28.63 -2.31 12.63
CA LYS A 113 -27.68 -2.74 11.59
C LYS A 113 -26.26 -2.23 11.85
N LEU A 114 -26.11 -0.99 12.31
CA LEU A 114 -24.82 -0.39 12.65
C LEU A 114 -24.17 -1.05 13.87
N LEU A 115 -24.96 -1.44 14.87
CA LEU A 115 -24.47 -2.15 16.05
C LEU A 115 -24.01 -3.58 15.71
N ASN A 116 -24.56 -4.18 14.66
CA ASN A 116 -24.20 -5.53 14.20
C ASN A 116 -23.11 -5.52 13.10
N THR A 117 -22.77 -4.38 12.49
CA THR A 117 -21.62 -4.25 11.60
C THR A 117 -20.41 -3.82 12.41
N GLU A 118 -19.42 -4.69 12.53
CA GLU A 118 -18.11 -4.32 13.05
C GLU A 118 -17.51 -3.22 12.17
N VAL A 119 -17.60 -1.98 12.63
CA VAL A 119 -16.98 -0.84 11.97
C VAL A 119 -15.49 -0.87 12.32
N ASN A 120 -14.68 -1.40 11.42
CA ASN A 120 -13.24 -1.43 11.58
C ASN A 120 -12.69 0.00 11.54
N SER A 121 -12.35 0.52 12.72
CA SER A 121 -11.66 1.80 12.87
C SER A 121 -10.24 1.69 12.35
N CYS A 122 -9.74 2.75 11.70
CA CYS A 122 -8.34 2.81 11.28
C CYS A 122 -7.36 2.97 12.46
N LYS A 123 -7.88 3.27 13.65
CA LYS A 123 -7.11 3.43 14.89
C LYS A 123 -6.85 2.09 15.58
N ASN A 124 -7.83 1.19 15.56
CA ASN A 124 -7.71 -0.11 16.20
C ASN A 124 -7.00 -1.09 15.27
N VAL A 125 -5.83 -1.55 15.70
CA VAL A 125 -5.03 -2.51 14.94
C VAL A 125 -5.34 -3.91 15.42
N ASP A 126 -6.19 -4.63 14.66
CA ASP A 126 -6.61 -5.99 15.01
C ASP A 126 -5.52 -7.03 14.73
N PHE A 127 -4.64 -6.75 13.76
CA PHE A 127 -3.58 -7.68 13.36
C PHE A 127 -2.19 -7.03 13.42
N LYS A 128 -1.30 -7.63 14.22
CA LYS A 128 0.10 -7.21 14.38
C LYS A 128 1.04 -8.38 14.10
N ILE A 129 2.10 -8.14 13.33
CA ILE A 129 3.18 -9.09 13.07
C ILE A 129 4.42 -8.63 13.84
N PHE A 130 4.94 -9.42 14.76
CA PHE A 130 6.07 -9.06 15.63
C PHE A 130 5.90 -7.70 16.36
N GLY A 131 4.66 -7.37 16.73
CA GLY A 131 4.36 -6.09 17.40
C GLY A 131 4.22 -4.89 16.47
N LEU A 132 4.47 -5.05 15.16
CA LEU A 132 4.30 -4.01 14.16
C LEU A 132 2.93 -4.14 13.49
N SER A 133 2.26 -3.00 13.26
CA SER A 133 1.04 -2.96 12.47
C SER A 133 1.33 -3.18 10.99
N LEU A 134 0.34 -3.63 10.22
CA LEU A 134 0.46 -3.74 8.77
C LEU A 134 0.77 -2.40 8.12
N ALA A 135 0.28 -1.28 8.68
CA ALA A 135 0.57 0.06 8.18
C ALA A 135 2.04 0.44 8.39
N SER A 136 2.64 0.10 9.55
CA SER A 136 4.07 0.36 9.81
C SER A 136 4.98 -0.49 8.93
N ILE A 137 4.62 -1.76 8.68
CA ILE A 137 5.36 -2.63 7.74
C ILE A 137 5.30 -2.06 6.33
N ASN A 138 4.12 -1.62 5.88
CA ASN A 138 3.94 -1.02 4.57
C ASN A 138 4.71 0.31 4.43
N LEU A 139 4.75 1.12 5.49
CA LEU A 139 5.53 2.36 5.53
C LEU A 139 7.02 2.09 5.28
N LEU A 140 7.60 1.15 6.02
CA LEU A 140 9.01 0.77 5.89
C LEU A 140 9.31 0.18 4.50
N LEU A 141 8.44 -0.73 4.02
CA LEU A 141 8.60 -1.36 2.72
C LEU A 141 8.55 -0.33 1.58
N SER A 142 7.55 0.56 1.59
CA SER A 142 7.41 1.61 0.58
C SER A 142 8.59 2.57 0.59
N PHE A 143 9.10 2.94 1.77
CA PHE A 143 10.27 3.79 1.91
C PHE A 143 11.55 3.13 1.36
N MET A 144 11.78 1.86 1.69
CA MET A 144 12.94 1.13 1.17
C MET A 144 12.90 1.00 -0.35
N ILE A 145 11.74 0.64 -0.91
CA ILE A 145 11.57 0.53 -2.36
C ILE A 145 11.76 1.89 -3.04
N PHE A 146 11.21 2.97 -2.46
CA PHE A 146 11.41 4.33 -2.97
C PHE A 146 12.88 4.70 -3.07
N ILE A 147 13.67 4.44 -2.02
CA ILE A 147 15.13 4.69 -2.03
C ILE A 147 15.84 3.85 -3.09
N LEU A 148 15.46 2.58 -3.25
CA LEU A 148 16.06 1.70 -4.27
C LEU A 148 15.77 2.21 -5.69
N ILE A 149 14.53 2.59 -5.99
CA ILE A 149 14.15 3.16 -7.29
C ILE A 149 14.92 4.45 -7.55
N PHE A 150 15.02 5.33 -6.55
CA PHE A 150 15.76 6.59 -6.66
C PHE A 150 17.25 6.36 -6.97
N LYS A 151 17.88 5.39 -6.31
CA LYS A 151 19.29 5.01 -6.59
C LYS A 151 19.46 4.48 -8.01
N VAL A 152 18.57 3.60 -8.46
CA VAL A 152 18.61 3.04 -9.82
C VAL A 152 18.45 4.16 -10.84
N LEU A 153 17.47 5.05 -10.64
CA LEU A 153 17.19 6.16 -11.53
C LEU A 153 18.38 7.14 -11.62
N LYS A 154 19.00 7.49 -10.47
CA LYS A 154 20.20 8.34 -10.43
C LYS A 154 21.38 7.70 -11.17
N ASN A 155 21.58 6.40 -11.01
CA ASN A 155 22.64 5.66 -11.67
C ASN A 155 22.45 5.60 -13.20
N GLU A 156 21.17 5.47 -13.65
CA GLU A 156 20.87 5.47 -15.08
C GLU A 156 20.95 6.87 -15.72
N LYS A 157 20.70 7.94 -14.98
CA LYS A 157 20.80 9.33 -15.46
C LYS A 157 22.24 9.81 -15.55
N ASN A 158 23.14 9.31 -14.68
CA ASN A 158 24.54 9.72 -14.63
C ASN A 158 25.45 8.94 -15.60
N LYS A 159 24.90 8.06 -16.40
CA LYS A 159 25.59 7.25 -17.42
C LYS A 159 25.16 7.60 -18.81
#